data_afdc46ecf29c895d17f1f77d5985d371
#
_entry.id   afdc46ecf29c895d17f1f77d5985d371
#
_cell.length_a   1.000
_cell.length_b   1.000
_cell.length_c   1.000
_cell.angle_alpha   90.00
_cell.angle_beta   90.00
_cell.angle_gamma   90.00
#
_symmetry.space_group_name_H-M   'P 1'
#
loop_
_entity.id
_entity.type
_entity.pdbx_description
1 polymer ?
#
loop_
_entity_poly.entity_id
_entity_poly.type
_entity_poly.pdbx_seq_one_letter_code
_entity_poly.pdbx_strand_id
1 'polypeptide(L)'
;RYYERLYSHRTTFTMLRNVRVQFFQGLVKVIPDVYRKFNSSDLISRMVSRVEALQNIYLRVYYPPIVIGMTAIIAMCVYIFLSPAHAALIAVSMIMTLWVVPLLSSKRARKLKQIVKIQQSQFLTRFYDYRQGYQELQRFNKETSFKNDVLEQLQTFDHLQKKEQRFLTIYDYILNIIAMMSIFGTLYLGAMQIQSQSLDVVYLTSIVLMVLTLFEQAVPMSNVAYYKADTDQSLYDINEVIR
;
A
#
# COMPACT_ATOMS: atom_id res chain seq x y z
N ARG A 1 18.51 -11.53 5.88
CA ARG A 1 17.49 -10.70 6.58
C ARG A 1 18.09 -9.53 7.39
N TYR A 2 19.14 -9.75 8.25
CA TYR A 2 19.72 -8.66 9.05
C TYR A 2 20.35 -7.55 8.18
N TYR A 3 21.29 -7.91 7.33
CA TYR A 3 21.97 -6.96 6.42
C TYR A 3 21.00 -6.30 5.44
N GLU A 4 20.05 -7.05 4.92
CA GLU A 4 18.99 -6.54 4.05
C GLU A 4 18.22 -5.41 4.73
N ARG A 5 17.72 -5.64 5.96
CA ARG A 5 17.02 -4.61 6.73
C ARG A 5 17.92 -3.42 7.06
N LEU A 6 19.16 -3.68 7.45
CA LEU A 6 20.11 -2.62 7.80
C LEU A 6 20.37 -1.68 6.62
N TYR A 7 20.68 -2.23 5.44
CA TYR A 7 20.93 -1.43 4.24
C TYR A 7 19.66 -0.75 3.72
N SER A 8 18.54 -1.44 3.73
CA SER A 8 17.24 -0.89 3.34
C SER A 8 16.86 0.31 4.22
N HIS A 9 16.94 0.20 5.53
CA HIS A 9 16.67 1.31 6.44
C HIS A 9 17.68 2.44 6.29
N ARG A 10 18.98 2.15 6.18
CA ARG A 10 20.02 3.16 5.98
C ARG A 10 19.77 3.98 4.72
N THR A 11 19.45 3.33 3.60
CA THR A 11 19.13 3.98 2.34
C THR A 11 17.89 4.86 2.46
N THR A 12 16.84 4.32 3.08
CA THR A 12 15.58 5.05 3.29
C THR A 12 15.79 6.30 4.14
N PHE A 13 16.46 6.20 5.28
CA PHE A 13 16.71 7.37 6.15
C PHE A 13 17.62 8.40 5.47
N THR A 14 18.58 7.97 4.67
CA THR A 14 19.43 8.91 3.90
C THR A 14 18.59 9.65 2.85
N MET A 15 17.69 8.94 2.17
CA MET A 15 16.75 9.55 1.22
C MET A 15 15.83 10.56 1.90
N LEU A 16 15.22 10.19 3.04
CA LEU A 16 14.34 11.08 3.81
C LEU A 16 15.08 12.34 4.29
N ARG A 17 16.30 12.19 4.77
CA ARG A 17 17.16 13.33 5.15
C ARG A 17 17.36 14.28 3.98
N ASN A 18 17.71 13.77 2.82
CA ASN A 18 17.96 14.57 1.63
C ASN A 18 16.70 15.29 1.17
N VAL A 19 15.56 14.61 1.17
CA VAL A 19 14.27 15.22 0.82
C VAL A 19 13.87 16.32 1.82
N ARG A 20 14.07 16.12 3.12
CA ARG A 20 13.83 17.15 4.14
C ARG A 20 14.70 18.39 3.93
N VAL A 21 15.97 18.18 3.63
CA VAL A 21 16.90 19.30 3.35
C VAL A 21 16.47 20.05 2.09
N GLN A 22 16.14 19.35 1.01
CA GLN A 22 15.65 19.97 -0.23
C GLN A 22 14.33 20.72 -0.03
N PHE A 23 13.39 20.14 0.72
CA PHE A 23 12.14 20.80 1.06
C PHE A 23 12.40 22.08 1.86
N PHE A 24 13.24 22.04 2.88
CA PHE A 24 13.58 23.21 3.69
C PHE A 24 14.27 24.31 2.85
N GLN A 25 15.23 23.93 2.01
CA GLN A 25 15.89 24.87 1.09
C GLN A 25 14.94 25.50 0.08
N GLY A 26 13.97 24.71 -0.41
CA GLY A 26 12.89 25.21 -1.27
C GLY A 26 11.98 26.18 -0.54
N LEU A 27 11.57 25.82 0.70
CA LEU A 27 10.71 26.62 1.54
C LEU A 27 11.33 28.00 1.84
N VAL A 28 12.62 28.03 2.19
CA VAL A 28 13.33 29.30 2.49
C VAL A 28 13.30 30.27 1.30
N LYS A 29 13.28 29.77 0.07
CA LYS A 29 13.24 30.63 -1.14
C LYS A 29 11.88 31.29 -1.38
N VAL A 30 10.81 30.70 -0.87
CA VAL A 30 9.42 31.17 -1.10
C VAL A 30 8.85 31.90 0.13
N ILE A 31 9.61 32.09 1.19
CA ILE A 31 9.26 32.94 2.34
C ILE A 31 9.45 34.42 1.93
N PRO A 32 8.49 35.33 2.25
CA PRO A 32 7.30 35.15 3.08
C PRO A 32 6.01 34.74 2.33
N ASP A 33 6.03 34.64 1.01
CA ASP A 33 4.81 34.47 0.21
C ASP A 33 4.07 33.18 0.48
N VAL A 34 4.79 32.13 0.91
CA VAL A 34 4.21 30.84 1.26
C VAL A 34 3.16 30.94 2.39
N TYR A 35 3.32 31.89 3.31
CA TYR A 35 2.38 32.11 4.42
C TYR A 35 1.03 32.70 4.01
N ARG A 36 0.90 33.18 2.76
CA ARG A 36 -0.39 33.60 2.19
C ARG A 36 -1.28 32.39 1.86
N LYS A 37 -0.68 31.23 1.59
CA LYS A 37 -1.40 30.01 1.18
C LYS A 37 -1.44 28.93 2.26
N PHE A 38 -0.39 28.85 3.09
CA PHE A 38 -0.21 27.77 4.05
C PHE A 38 0.10 28.29 5.44
N ASN A 39 -0.51 27.70 6.47
CA ASN A 39 -0.19 28.00 7.85
C ASN A 39 1.11 27.28 8.28
N SER A 40 1.80 27.82 9.29
CA SER A 40 3.04 27.22 9.82
C SER A 40 2.87 25.76 10.25
N SER A 41 1.73 25.42 10.85
CA SER A 41 1.41 24.03 11.26
C SER A 41 1.26 23.10 10.05
N ASP A 42 0.69 23.55 8.93
CA ASP A 42 0.59 22.77 7.70
C ASP A 42 1.96 22.55 7.06
N LEU A 43 2.81 23.59 7.01
CA LEU A 43 4.18 23.48 6.50
C LEU A 43 5.02 22.49 7.32
N ILE A 44 4.92 22.54 8.65
CA ILE A 44 5.60 21.58 9.53
C ILE A 44 5.06 20.16 9.30
N SER A 45 3.74 20.00 9.20
CA SER A 45 3.12 18.71 8.90
C SER A 45 3.59 18.13 7.57
N ARG A 46 3.71 18.96 6.53
CA ARG A 46 4.23 18.55 5.21
C ARG A 46 5.71 18.14 5.31
N MET A 47 6.52 18.89 6.03
CA MET A 47 7.95 18.58 6.21
C MET A 47 8.19 17.29 7.03
N VAL A 48 7.36 17.01 8.01
CA VAL A 48 7.53 15.83 8.88
C VAL A 48 6.75 14.64 8.32
N SER A 49 5.42 14.74 8.30
CA SER A 49 4.55 13.58 8.02
C SER A 49 4.50 13.22 6.53
N ARG A 50 4.46 14.22 5.62
CA ARG A 50 4.42 13.92 4.17
C ARG A 50 5.76 13.42 3.65
N VAL A 51 6.87 13.97 4.14
CA VAL A 51 8.19 13.45 3.80
C VAL A 51 8.37 12.03 4.36
N GLU A 52 7.93 11.78 5.60
CA GLU A 52 7.99 10.44 6.18
C GLU A 52 7.17 9.41 5.38
N ALA A 53 6.01 9.80 4.85
CA ALA A 53 5.22 8.92 3.99
C ALA A 53 5.97 8.48 2.73
N LEU A 54 6.97 9.23 2.25
CA LEU A 54 7.78 8.87 1.09
C LEU A 54 8.64 7.61 1.32
N GLN A 55 8.95 7.25 2.57
CA GLN A 55 9.63 5.97 2.84
C GLN A 55 8.85 4.76 2.30
N ASN A 56 7.53 4.86 2.26
CA ASN A 56 6.67 3.79 1.76
C ASN A 56 6.84 3.53 0.25
N ILE A 57 7.32 4.52 -0.52
CA ILE A 57 7.66 4.32 -1.95
C ILE A 57 8.67 3.18 -2.06
N TYR A 58 9.77 3.30 -1.34
CA TYR A 58 10.84 2.33 -1.42
C TYR A 58 10.46 1.01 -0.75
N LEU A 59 10.07 1.07 0.53
CA LEU A 59 9.89 -0.12 1.38
C LEU A 59 8.64 -0.94 1.05
N ARG A 60 7.59 -0.30 0.52
CA ARG A 60 6.27 -0.95 0.36
C ARG A 60 5.76 -0.96 -1.07
N VAL A 61 6.31 -0.11 -1.97
CA VAL A 61 5.84 -0.02 -3.36
C VAL A 61 6.82 -0.70 -4.31
N TYR A 62 8.10 -0.38 -4.26
CA TYR A 62 9.07 -0.90 -5.22
C TYR A 62 9.81 -2.15 -4.74
N TYR A 63 10.24 -2.16 -3.48
CA TYR A 63 11.08 -3.24 -2.95
C TYR A 63 10.38 -4.61 -2.96
N PRO A 64 9.15 -4.79 -2.43
CA PRO A 64 8.53 -6.10 -2.38
C PRO A 64 8.28 -6.74 -3.76
N PRO A 65 7.74 -6.03 -4.79
CA PRO A 65 7.54 -6.63 -6.10
C PRO A 65 8.83 -7.09 -6.76
N ILE A 66 9.92 -6.31 -6.58
CA ILE A 66 11.24 -6.65 -7.15
C ILE A 66 11.78 -7.93 -6.49
N VAL A 67 11.77 -8.00 -5.16
CA VAL A 67 12.28 -9.16 -4.43
C VAL A 67 11.46 -10.42 -4.76
N ILE A 68 10.15 -10.32 -4.74
CA ILE A 68 9.27 -11.44 -5.07
C ILE A 68 9.43 -11.87 -6.53
N GLY A 69 9.53 -10.91 -7.44
CA GLY A 69 9.76 -11.19 -8.86
C GLY A 69 11.09 -11.91 -9.07
N MET A 70 12.17 -11.46 -8.43
CA MET A 70 13.47 -12.12 -8.51
C MET A 70 13.46 -13.54 -7.91
N THR A 71 12.87 -13.70 -6.74
CA THR A 71 12.74 -15.03 -6.11
C THR A 71 11.88 -15.98 -6.93
N ALA A 72 10.81 -15.48 -7.55
CA ALA A 72 9.98 -16.27 -8.46
C ALA A 72 10.74 -16.69 -9.72
N ILE A 73 11.54 -15.80 -10.32
CA ILE A 73 12.38 -16.12 -11.47
C ILE A 73 13.42 -17.18 -11.11
N ILE A 74 14.11 -17.04 -9.98
CA ILE A 74 15.08 -18.03 -9.51
C ILE A 74 14.39 -19.38 -9.28
N ALA A 75 13.23 -19.39 -8.64
CA ALA A 75 12.44 -20.62 -8.44
C ALA A 75 12.05 -21.27 -9.76
N MET A 76 11.58 -20.50 -10.73
CA MET A 76 11.25 -21.00 -12.07
C MET A 76 12.46 -21.61 -12.77
N CYS A 77 13.62 -20.93 -12.72
CA CYS A 77 14.86 -21.44 -13.31
C CYS A 77 15.29 -22.78 -12.70
N VAL A 78 15.13 -22.97 -11.40
CA VAL A 78 15.44 -24.23 -10.73
C VAL A 78 14.43 -25.32 -11.10
N TYR A 79 13.13 -25.01 -11.04
CA TYR A 79 12.09 -26.01 -11.23
C TYR A 79 11.80 -26.36 -12.68
N ILE A 80 12.25 -25.59 -13.65
CA ILE A 80 12.11 -25.96 -15.07
C ILE A 80 12.90 -27.24 -15.39
N PHE A 81 14.02 -27.48 -14.68
CA PHE A 81 14.82 -28.69 -14.85
C PHE A 81 14.28 -29.89 -14.08
N LEU A 82 13.55 -29.67 -12.95
CA LEU A 82 12.97 -30.75 -12.16
C LEU A 82 11.59 -31.14 -12.67
N SER A 83 10.74 -30.17 -12.96
CA SER A 83 9.38 -30.38 -13.43
C SER A 83 8.89 -29.11 -14.16
N PRO A 84 8.88 -29.11 -15.51
CA PRO A 84 8.38 -27.97 -16.29
C PRO A 84 6.93 -27.60 -15.98
N ALA A 85 6.09 -28.57 -15.60
CA ALA A 85 4.70 -28.35 -15.23
C ALA A 85 4.56 -27.50 -13.96
N HIS A 86 5.39 -27.76 -12.93
CA HIS A 86 5.41 -26.94 -11.72
C HIS A 86 5.98 -25.54 -11.99
N ALA A 87 7.01 -25.42 -12.81
CA ALA A 87 7.55 -24.13 -13.21
C ALA A 87 6.50 -23.28 -13.94
N ALA A 88 5.72 -23.89 -14.86
CA ALA A 88 4.62 -23.21 -15.54
C ALA A 88 3.50 -22.77 -14.57
N LEU A 89 3.12 -23.62 -13.62
CA LEU A 89 2.11 -23.28 -12.61
C LEU A 89 2.58 -22.10 -11.75
N ILE A 90 3.83 -22.09 -11.28
CA ILE A 90 4.42 -20.96 -10.52
C ILE A 90 4.43 -19.70 -11.39
N ALA A 91 4.83 -19.78 -12.66
CA ALA A 91 4.83 -18.64 -13.57
C ALA A 91 3.45 -18.02 -13.73
N VAL A 92 2.44 -18.84 -14.04
CA VAL A 92 1.05 -18.38 -14.22
C VAL A 92 0.52 -17.74 -12.93
N SER A 93 0.69 -18.40 -11.80
CA SER A 93 0.19 -17.90 -10.52
C SER A 93 0.89 -16.60 -10.09
N MET A 94 2.19 -16.45 -10.33
CA MET A 94 2.93 -15.23 -10.04
C MET A 94 2.54 -14.08 -10.99
N ILE A 95 2.35 -14.34 -12.28
CA ILE A 95 1.86 -13.34 -13.22
C ILE A 95 0.47 -12.84 -12.78
N MET A 96 -0.42 -13.75 -12.40
CA MET A 96 -1.74 -13.38 -11.88
C MET A 96 -1.64 -12.49 -10.64
N THR A 97 -0.80 -12.87 -9.68
CA THR A 97 -0.66 -12.16 -8.40
C THR A 97 0.05 -10.81 -8.54
N LEU A 98 1.13 -10.74 -9.32
CA LEU A 98 1.97 -9.54 -9.41
C LEU A 98 1.48 -8.52 -10.44
N TRP A 99 0.78 -8.97 -11.49
CA TRP A 99 0.41 -8.12 -12.62
C TRP A 99 -1.09 -8.03 -12.83
N VAL A 100 -1.77 -9.15 -13.03
CA VAL A 100 -3.18 -9.14 -13.44
C VAL A 100 -4.08 -8.56 -12.36
N VAL A 101 -4.00 -9.07 -11.14
CA VAL A 101 -4.85 -8.62 -10.03
C VAL A 101 -4.59 -7.16 -9.66
N PRO A 102 -3.32 -6.67 -9.51
CA PRO A 102 -3.05 -5.26 -9.27
C PRO A 102 -3.50 -4.33 -10.40
N LEU A 103 -3.33 -4.72 -11.67
CA LEU A 103 -3.76 -3.89 -12.80
C LEU A 103 -5.28 -3.69 -12.82
N LEU A 104 -6.04 -4.75 -12.56
CA LEU A 104 -7.50 -4.69 -12.55
C LEU A 104 -8.05 -3.86 -11.39
N SER A 105 -7.40 -3.92 -10.22
CA SER A 105 -7.89 -3.28 -8.99
C SER A 105 -7.36 -1.86 -8.78
N SER A 106 -6.20 -1.48 -9.36
CA SER A 106 -5.50 -0.24 -9.06
C SER A 106 -6.32 1.03 -9.31
N LYS A 107 -7.08 1.09 -10.41
CA LYS A 107 -7.92 2.27 -10.75
C LYS A 107 -9.04 2.47 -9.72
N ARG A 108 -9.70 1.38 -9.31
CA ARG A 108 -10.78 1.43 -8.31
C ARG A 108 -10.24 1.77 -6.93
N ALA A 109 -9.12 1.16 -6.53
CA ALA A 109 -8.45 1.42 -5.26
C ALA A 109 -8.08 2.90 -5.11
N ARG A 110 -7.44 3.50 -6.14
CA ARG A 110 -7.07 4.93 -6.15
C ARG A 110 -8.29 5.84 -6.02
N LYS A 111 -9.32 5.61 -6.83
CA LYS A 111 -10.53 6.44 -6.81
C LYS A 111 -11.21 6.38 -5.44
N LEU A 112 -11.35 5.18 -4.87
CA LEU A 112 -12.01 5.00 -3.59
C LEU A 112 -11.22 5.66 -2.47
N LYS A 113 -9.89 5.50 -2.45
CA LYS A 113 -9.01 6.16 -1.49
C LYS A 113 -9.09 7.68 -1.56
N GLN A 114 -9.13 8.22 -2.77
CA GLN A 114 -9.26 9.68 -2.97
C GLN A 114 -10.56 10.22 -2.38
N ILE A 115 -11.68 9.53 -2.63
CA ILE A 115 -13.00 9.91 -2.08
C ILE A 115 -12.98 9.85 -0.55
N VAL A 116 -12.45 8.77 0.03
CA VAL A 116 -12.34 8.62 1.50
C VAL A 116 -11.49 9.73 2.10
N LYS A 117 -10.36 10.09 1.48
CA LYS A 117 -9.47 11.16 1.95
C LYS A 117 -10.14 12.54 1.91
N ILE A 118 -10.86 12.84 0.86
CA ILE A 118 -11.61 14.11 0.74
C ILE A 118 -12.67 14.18 1.84
N GLN A 119 -13.45 13.11 2.03
CA GLN A 119 -14.49 13.08 3.06
C GLN A 119 -13.91 13.15 4.48
N GLN A 120 -12.77 12.50 4.71
CA GLN A 120 -12.03 12.62 5.98
C GLN A 120 -11.62 14.06 6.27
N SER A 121 -11.09 14.77 5.26
CA SER A 121 -10.69 16.15 5.39
C SER A 121 -11.89 17.06 5.69
N GLN A 122 -13.01 16.86 5.00
CA GLN A 122 -14.25 17.63 5.24
C GLN A 122 -14.78 17.39 6.67
N PHE A 123 -14.84 16.15 7.11
CA PHE A 123 -15.22 15.81 8.48
C PHE A 123 -14.30 16.47 9.52
N LEU A 124 -12.98 16.37 9.34
CA LEU A 124 -12.02 16.97 10.28
C LEU A 124 -12.17 18.49 10.34
N THR A 125 -12.31 19.17 9.20
CA THR A 125 -12.54 20.61 9.16
C THR A 125 -13.78 20.97 9.94
N ARG A 126 -14.90 20.29 9.69
CA ARG A 126 -16.17 20.53 10.37
C ARG A 126 -16.08 20.28 11.88
N PHE A 127 -15.36 19.24 12.26
CA PHE A 127 -15.12 18.93 13.67
C PHE A 127 -14.28 20.00 14.38
N TYR A 128 -13.25 20.54 13.73
CA TYR A 128 -12.45 21.64 14.24
C TYR A 128 -13.27 22.93 14.37
N ASP A 129 -14.11 23.26 13.38
CA ASP A 129 -15.00 24.41 13.41
C ASP A 129 -15.98 24.31 14.59
N TYR A 130 -16.55 23.11 14.82
CA TYR A 130 -17.41 22.83 15.99
C TYR A 130 -16.67 23.08 17.30
N ARG A 131 -15.44 22.57 17.42
CA ARG A 131 -14.65 22.72 18.64
C ARG A 131 -14.26 24.18 18.90
N GLN A 132 -13.84 24.91 17.88
CA GLN A 132 -13.43 26.30 18.03
C GLN A 132 -14.62 27.24 18.27
N GLY A 133 -15.73 27.01 17.57
CA GLY A 133 -16.92 27.82 17.66
C GLY A 133 -17.90 27.40 18.77
N TYR A 134 -17.54 26.43 19.63
CA TYR A 134 -18.47 25.84 20.59
C TYR A 134 -19.15 26.86 21.51
N GLN A 135 -18.40 27.82 22.06
CA GLN A 135 -18.95 28.85 22.95
C GLN A 135 -19.94 29.77 22.22
N GLU A 136 -19.67 30.10 20.96
CA GLU A 136 -20.58 30.90 20.15
C GLU A 136 -21.82 30.14 19.73
N LEU A 137 -21.66 28.86 19.38
CA LEU A 137 -22.79 27.98 19.08
C LEU A 137 -23.74 27.85 20.27
N GLN A 138 -23.23 27.79 21.49
CA GLN A 138 -24.06 27.82 22.73
C GLN A 138 -24.81 29.16 22.89
N ARG A 139 -24.12 30.29 22.69
CA ARG A 139 -24.74 31.61 22.78
C ARG A 139 -25.92 31.79 21.82
N PHE A 140 -25.84 31.17 20.63
CA PHE A 140 -26.89 31.26 19.62
C PHE A 140 -27.83 30.06 19.59
N ASN A 141 -27.78 29.16 20.57
CA ASN A 141 -28.60 27.92 20.64
C ASN A 141 -28.49 27.05 19.36
N LYS A 142 -27.35 27.03 18.70
CA LYS A 142 -27.09 26.27 17.47
C LYS A 142 -26.24 25.03 17.69
N GLU A 143 -25.82 24.71 18.90
CA GLU A 143 -24.98 23.60 19.27
C GLU A 143 -25.50 22.26 18.76
N THR A 144 -26.77 21.95 19.00
CA THR A 144 -27.39 20.68 18.61
C THR A 144 -27.47 20.52 17.10
N SER A 145 -27.80 21.58 16.37
CA SER A 145 -27.88 21.55 14.91
C SER A 145 -26.49 21.30 14.29
N PHE A 146 -25.47 22.01 14.78
CA PHE A 146 -24.11 21.86 14.26
C PHE A 146 -23.51 20.51 14.64
N LYS A 147 -23.78 20.00 15.85
CA LYS A 147 -23.39 18.65 16.27
C LYS A 147 -23.99 17.58 15.35
N ASN A 148 -25.26 17.71 14.96
CA ASN A 148 -25.89 16.76 14.05
C ASN A 148 -25.25 16.79 12.66
N ASP A 149 -24.87 17.96 12.14
CA ASP A 149 -24.13 18.10 10.89
C ASP A 149 -22.76 17.39 10.96
N VAL A 150 -22.02 17.56 12.06
CA VAL A 150 -20.75 16.85 12.28
C VAL A 150 -20.94 15.34 12.33
N LEU A 151 -22.01 14.86 12.99
CA LEU A 151 -22.34 13.44 13.06
C LEU A 151 -22.71 12.86 11.69
N GLU A 152 -23.44 13.60 10.88
CA GLU A 152 -23.78 13.21 9.50
C GLU A 152 -22.52 13.08 8.63
N GLN A 153 -21.59 14.05 8.74
CA GLN A 153 -20.29 13.98 8.06
C GLN A 153 -19.47 12.76 8.53
N LEU A 154 -19.48 12.46 9.82
CA LEU A 154 -18.83 11.28 10.38
C LEU A 154 -19.43 9.97 9.82
N GLN A 155 -20.76 9.87 9.78
CA GLN A 155 -21.44 8.69 9.24
C GLN A 155 -21.11 8.48 7.76
N THR A 156 -21.06 9.55 6.97
CA THR A 156 -20.70 9.50 5.57
C THR A 156 -19.25 9.02 5.39
N PHE A 157 -18.32 9.58 6.18
CA PHE A 157 -16.94 9.15 6.20
C PHE A 157 -16.79 7.67 6.59
N ASP A 158 -17.45 7.23 7.67
CA ASP A 158 -17.41 5.82 8.14
C ASP A 158 -17.96 4.85 7.08
N HIS A 159 -19.07 5.21 6.42
CA HIS A 159 -19.62 4.41 5.33
C HIS A 159 -18.63 4.24 4.16
N LEU A 160 -17.98 5.31 3.76
CA LEU A 160 -16.97 5.27 2.69
C LEU A 160 -15.72 4.50 3.10
N GLN A 161 -15.27 4.65 4.34
CA GLN A 161 -14.15 3.90 4.90
C GLN A 161 -14.46 2.39 4.96
N LYS A 162 -15.65 2.02 5.37
CA LYS A 162 -16.10 0.61 5.33
C LYS A 162 -16.13 0.06 3.91
N LYS A 163 -16.53 0.87 2.92
CA LYS A 163 -16.52 0.47 1.51
C LYS A 163 -15.09 0.25 1.00
N GLU A 164 -14.17 1.13 1.38
CA GLU A 164 -12.74 0.97 1.07
C GLU A 164 -12.19 -0.32 1.71
N GLN A 165 -12.45 -0.53 2.99
CA GLN A 165 -11.98 -1.72 3.70
C GLN A 165 -12.55 -3.02 3.11
N ARG A 166 -13.83 -3.05 2.74
CA ARG A 166 -14.41 -4.21 2.04
C ARG A 166 -13.72 -4.49 0.71
N PHE A 167 -13.40 -3.44 -0.04
CA PHE A 167 -12.69 -3.60 -1.31
C PHE A 167 -11.30 -4.20 -1.09
N LEU A 168 -10.54 -3.72 -0.11
CA LEU A 168 -9.22 -4.26 0.24
C LEU A 168 -9.32 -5.72 0.72
N THR A 169 -10.31 -6.04 1.55
CA THR A 169 -10.55 -7.41 2.02
C THR A 169 -10.87 -8.37 0.87
N ILE A 170 -11.72 -7.96 -0.10
CA ILE A 170 -12.01 -8.78 -1.29
C ILE A 170 -10.75 -8.99 -2.12
N TYR A 171 -9.93 -7.95 -2.26
CA TYR A 171 -8.67 -8.04 -2.97
C TYR A 171 -7.70 -9.04 -2.32
N ASP A 172 -7.52 -8.97 -1.00
CA ASP A 172 -6.73 -9.92 -0.23
C ASP A 172 -7.27 -11.34 -0.35
N TYR A 173 -8.59 -11.49 -0.34
CA TYR A 173 -9.24 -12.78 -0.50
C TYR A 173 -8.96 -13.40 -1.87
N ILE A 174 -9.00 -12.62 -2.94
CA ILE A 174 -8.65 -13.09 -4.30
C ILE A 174 -7.18 -13.58 -4.34
N LEU A 175 -6.25 -12.84 -3.76
CA LEU A 175 -4.85 -13.24 -3.71
C LEU A 175 -4.65 -14.54 -2.92
N ASN A 176 -5.35 -14.69 -1.80
CA ASN A 176 -5.32 -15.91 -1.01
C ASN A 176 -5.92 -17.12 -1.77
N ILE A 177 -7.00 -16.94 -2.54
CA ILE A 177 -7.53 -17.99 -3.40
C ILE A 177 -6.50 -18.42 -4.44
N ILE A 178 -5.82 -17.47 -5.11
CA ILE A 178 -4.78 -17.80 -6.09
C ILE A 178 -3.66 -18.61 -5.43
N ALA A 179 -3.23 -18.21 -4.22
CA ALA A 179 -2.23 -18.90 -3.45
C ALA A 179 -2.66 -20.34 -3.13
N MET A 180 -3.87 -20.54 -2.61
CA MET A 180 -4.42 -21.86 -2.30
C MET A 180 -4.55 -22.75 -3.53
N MET A 181 -5.07 -22.19 -4.64
CA MET A 181 -5.18 -22.93 -5.91
C MET A 181 -3.81 -23.35 -6.43
N SER A 182 -2.78 -22.50 -6.26
CA SER A 182 -1.40 -22.83 -6.64
C SER A 182 -0.83 -23.97 -5.79
N ILE A 183 -1.08 -23.96 -4.48
CA ILE A 183 -0.64 -25.03 -3.57
C ILE A 183 -1.35 -26.35 -3.92
N PHE A 184 -2.68 -26.31 -4.11
CA PHE A 184 -3.42 -27.51 -4.51
C PHE A 184 -2.98 -28.02 -5.88
N GLY A 185 -2.76 -27.11 -6.86
CA GLY A 185 -2.22 -27.47 -8.16
C GLY A 185 -0.84 -28.13 -8.08
N THR A 186 0.03 -27.59 -7.22
CA THR A 186 1.35 -28.19 -6.96
C THR A 186 1.25 -29.59 -6.39
N LEU A 187 0.38 -29.80 -5.41
CA LEU A 187 0.17 -31.12 -4.80
C LEU A 187 -0.44 -32.11 -5.81
N TYR A 188 -1.42 -31.68 -6.59
CA TYR A 188 -2.07 -32.49 -7.61
C TYR A 188 -1.09 -32.93 -8.71
N LEU A 189 -0.34 -31.97 -9.29
CA LEU A 189 0.68 -32.28 -10.30
C LEU A 189 1.78 -33.17 -9.75
N GLY A 190 2.21 -32.90 -8.50
CA GLY A 190 3.21 -33.73 -7.83
C GLY A 190 2.75 -35.18 -7.59
N ALA A 191 1.50 -35.34 -7.16
CA ALA A 191 0.94 -36.71 -6.97
C ALA A 191 0.91 -37.47 -8.29
N MET A 192 0.49 -36.82 -9.40
CA MET A 192 0.52 -37.46 -10.73
C MET A 192 1.94 -37.83 -11.17
N GLN A 193 2.93 -36.98 -10.91
CA GLN A 193 4.32 -37.18 -11.32
C GLN A 193 4.99 -38.26 -10.46
N ILE A 194 4.67 -38.36 -9.18
CA ILE A 194 5.14 -39.47 -8.31
C ILE A 194 4.56 -40.79 -8.78
N GLN A 195 3.27 -40.84 -9.10
CA GLN A 195 2.64 -42.04 -9.61
C GLN A 195 3.25 -42.52 -10.94
N SER A 196 3.69 -41.59 -11.79
CA SER A 196 4.40 -41.90 -13.04
C SER A 196 5.91 -42.12 -12.86
N GLN A 197 6.40 -42.12 -11.62
CA GLN A 197 7.83 -42.23 -11.27
C GLN A 197 8.74 -41.17 -11.91
N SER A 198 8.18 -40.03 -12.33
CA SER A 198 8.93 -38.94 -12.94
C SER A 198 9.45 -37.90 -11.93
N LEU A 199 8.94 -37.93 -10.68
CA LEU A 199 9.35 -37.01 -9.61
C LEU A 199 9.46 -37.79 -8.28
N ASP A 200 10.52 -37.53 -7.51
CA ASP A 200 10.66 -38.06 -6.15
C ASP A 200 9.87 -37.21 -5.15
N VAL A 201 9.35 -37.83 -4.11
CA VAL A 201 8.58 -37.23 -3.01
C VAL A 201 9.38 -36.10 -2.32
N VAL A 202 10.71 -36.23 -2.21
CA VAL A 202 11.59 -35.25 -1.60
C VAL A 202 11.54 -33.92 -2.40
N TYR A 203 11.55 -34.00 -3.72
CA TYR A 203 11.46 -32.79 -4.57
C TYR A 203 10.08 -32.15 -4.49
N LEU A 204 9.00 -32.93 -4.41
CA LEU A 204 7.66 -32.37 -4.23
C LEU A 204 7.57 -31.56 -2.95
N THR A 205 8.13 -32.04 -1.85
CA THR A 205 8.17 -31.29 -0.57
C THR A 205 8.90 -29.95 -0.74
N SER A 206 10.03 -29.94 -1.45
CA SER A 206 10.78 -28.72 -1.75
C SER A 206 9.96 -27.71 -2.57
N ILE A 207 9.24 -28.20 -3.61
CA ILE A 207 8.40 -27.35 -4.46
C ILE A 207 7.26 -26.73 -3.65
N VAL A 208 6.56 -27.51 -2.83
CA VAL A 208 5.47 -27.03 -1.97
C VAL A 208 5.94 -25.96 -1.00
N LEU A 209 7.07 -26.19 -0.31
CA LEU A 209 7.65 -25.20 0.61
C LEU A 209 8.04 -23.90 -0.12
N MET A 210 8.57 -24.00 -1.32
CA MET A 210 8.92 -22.83 -2.14
C MET A 210 7.68 -22.03 -2.56
N VAL A 211 6.62 -22.73 -3.02
CA VAL A 211 5.34 -22.08 -3.38
C VAL A 211 4.73 -21.39 -2.17
N LEU A 212 4.71 -22.04 -1.00
CA LEU A 212 4.25 -21.43 0.26
C LEU A 212 5.03 -20.16 0.58
N THR A 213 6.36 -20.21 0.51
CA THR A 213 7.24 -19.06 0.81
C THR A 213 7.03 -17.92 -0.17
N LEU A 214 6.82 -18.20 -1.46
CA LEU A 214 6.55 -17.18 -2.47
C LEU A 214 5.22 -16.47 -2.20
N PHE A 215 4.17 -17.21 -1.87
CA PHE A 215 2.86 -16.61 -1.61
C PHE A 215 2.78 -15.93 -0.25
N GLU A 216 3.48 -16.39 0.79
CA GLU A 216 3.60 -15.66 2.06
C GLU A 216 4.15 -14.25 1.85
N GLN A 217 5.07 -14.07 0.90
CA GLN A 217 5.60 -12.76 0.55
C GLN A 217 4.71 -11.99 -0.43
N ALA A 218 4.02 -12.66 -1.33
CA ALA A 218 3.23 -12.04 -2.40
C ALA A 218 1.86 -11.51 -1.94
N VAL A 219 1.20 -12.18 -1.00
CA VAL A 219 -0.13 -11.76 -0.50
C VAL A 219 -0.11 -10.34 0.10
N PRO A 220 0.88 -9.93 0.92
CA PRO A 220 0.94 -8.56 1.46
C PRO A 220 1.08 -7.46 0.39
N MET A 221 1.32 -7.82 -0.86
CA MET A 221 1.36 -6.86 -1.98
C MET A 221 0.01 -6.23 -2.32
N SER A 222 -1.08 -6.73 -1.78
CA SER A 222 -2.40 -6.10 -1.88
C SER A 222 -2.36 -4.61 -1.52
N ASN A 223 -1.53 -4.24 -0.55
CA ASN A 223 -1.38 -2.87 -0.07
C ASN A 223 -0.48 -1.98 -0.94
N VAL A 224 0.21 -2.51 -1.95
CA VAL A 224 1.14 -1.72 -2.80
C VAL A 224 0.42 -0.57 -3.51
N ALA A 225 -0.76 -0.83 -4.09
CA ALA A 225 -1.56 0.22 -4.75
C ALA A 225 -2.01 1.31 -3.77
N TYR A 226 -2.32 0.93 -2.53
CA TYR A 226 -2.68 1.84 -1.45
C TYR A 226 -1.50 2.74 -1.07
N TYR A 227 -0.32 2.18 -0.79
CA TYR A 227 0.86 2.96 -0.45
C TYR A 227 1.34 3.83 -1.60
N LYS A 228 1.22 3.36 -2.84
CA LYS A 228 1.55 4.16 -4.02
C LYS A 228 0.67 5.40 -4.12
N ALA A 229 -0.65 5.26 -3.96
CA ALA A 229 -1.56 6.40 -4.01
C ALA A 229 -1.30 7.43 -2.89
N ASP A 230 -0.97 6.96 -1.68
CA ASP A 230 -0.63 7.83 -0.55
C ASP A 230 0.67 8.59 -0.78
N THR A 231 1.65 7.94 -1.37
CA THR A 231 2.95 8.51 -1.64
C THR A 231 2.91 9.48 -2.83
N ASP A 232 2.17 9.17 -3.89
CA ASP A 232 1.94 10.08 -5.02
C ASP A 232 1.27 11.39 -4.54
N GLN A 233 0.31 11.28 -3.61
CA GLN A 233 -0.31 12.46 -3.00
C GLN A 233 0.68 13.23 -2.12
N SER A 234 1.51 12.55 -1.34
CA SER A 234 2.51 13.19 -0.50
C SER A 234 3.56 13.93 -1.33
N LEU A 235 3.96 13.38 -2.47
CA LEU A 235 4.82 14.07 -3.44
C LEU A 235 4.16 15.32 -4.02
N TYR A 236 2.87 15.24 -4.35
CA TYR A 236 2.12 16.40 -4.82
C TYR A 236 2.08 17.51 -3.77
N ASP A 237 1.71 17.16 -2.51
CA ASP A 237 1.61 18.09 -1.38
C ASP A 237 2.95 18.77 -1.08
N ILE A 238 4.09 18.08 -1.26
CA ILE A 238 5.44 18.63 -1.10
C ILE A 238 5.79 19.58 -2.25
N ASN A 239 5.53 19.17 -3.50
CA ASN A 239 5.87 19.97 -4.67
C ASN A 239 5.03 21.25 -4.78
N GLU A 240 3.80 21.25 -4.25
CA GLU A 240 2.93 22.41 -4.21
C GLU A 240 3.51 23.57 -3.39
N VAL A 241 4.33 23.26 -2.39
CA VAL A 241 4.98 24.29 -1.52
C VAL A 241 6.25 24.86 -2.16
N ILE A 242 6.97 24.03 -2.95
CA ILE A 242 8.30 24.39 -3.48
C ILE A 242 8.21 25.09 -4.84
N ARG A 243 7.08 24.94 -5.54
CA ARG A 243 6.82 25.61 -6.82
C ARG A 243 6.12 26.94 -6.63
#